data_adf7365fb5bc22c9de11b239ffece88f
#
_entry.id   adf7365fb5bc22c9de11b239ffece88f
#
_cell.length_a   1.000
_cell.length_b   1.000
_cell.length_c   1.000
_cell.angle_alpha   90.00
_cell.angle_beta   90.00
_cell.angle_gamma   90.00
#
_symmetry.space_group_name_H-M   'P 1'
#
loop_
_entity.id
_entity.type
_entity.pdbx_description
1 polymer ?
#
loop_
_entity_poly.entity_id
_entity_poly.type
_entity_poly.pdbx_seq_one_letter_code
_entity_poly.pdbx_strand_id
1 'polypeptide(L)'
;MRRPFQDFLLCTCAGPAKATISKRIVPIAPESEAALDSPHDSPPQDSQPGLPAAHEEAPREPVLTLPAALTAYIVLLAVIHLRVLLPPELENWTIDVFGFIPKRYDSSLLNLQIPGGAGAKVWTFVTYSLLHANLTHLGFNVLWLLPFGSALARRFGAVRFFLFLAVTAAAGALAHLVTHEHAVAPMIGASASVSGAMAAAIRFAFVRGSFLSFNRSDADTAARVPALPLSRALRDGRVVGFLAVWFGVNIIFGVGAIGIDSETTSVAWQAHIGGFFAGLLLFALFDPVPRVRNDAADASSQDVSDRI
;
A
#
# COMPACT_ATOMS: atom_id res chain seq x y z
N MET A 1 4.64 51.56 -18.57
CA MET A 1 3.63 51.76 -19.65
C MET A 1 2.59 50.64 -19.56
N ARG A 2 1.36 51.05 -19.22
CA ARG A 2 0.03 50.55 -19.61
C ARG A 2 -0.27 49.06 -19.67
N ARG A 3 -1.20 48.65 -18.80
CA ARG A 3 -2.25 47.62 -18.91
C ARG A 3 -3.16 47.89 -20.16
N PRO A 4 -4.25 47.13 -20.46
CA PRO A 4 -4.88 45.92 -19.90
C PRO A 4 -5.42 44.98 -21.00
N PHE A 5 -6.00 43.83 -20.65
CA PHE A 5 -7.24 43.33 -21.27
C PHE A 5 -8.01 42.46 -20.27
N GLN A 6 -9.14 42.98 -19.87
CA GLN A 6 -10.26 42.35 -19.22
C GLN A 6 -11.22 41.82 -20.31
N ASP A 7 -12.10 40.91 -19.84
CA ASP A 7 -13.43 40.55 -20.36
C ASP A 7 -13.54 39.45 -21.39
N PHE A 8 -14.14 38.34 -20.94
CA PHE A 8 -15.29 37.71 -21.60
C PHE A 8 -16.04 36.83 -20.56
N LEU A 9 -17.05 37.41 -19.98
CA LEU A 9 -18.51 37.19 -20.02
C LEU A 9 -19.04 35.75 -19.97
N LEU A 10 -19.58 35.44 -18.79
CA LEU A 10 -20.96 34.92 -18.53
C LEU A 10 -21.65 34.16 -19.66
N CYS A 11 -21.98 32.90 -19.41
CA CYS A 11 -23.19 32.32 -19.94
C CYS A 11 -23.93 31.48 -18.89
N THR A 12 -25.17 31.77 -18.80
CA THR A 12 -26.27 31.51 -17.89
C THR A 12 -26.79 30.10 -17.88
N CYS A 13 -27.18 29.67 -16.69
CA CYS A 13 -28.37 28.90 -16.29
C CYS A 13 -29.05 27.91 -17.25
N ALA A 14 -29.13 26.67 -16.79
CA ALA A 14 -30.32 25.82 -16.99
C ALA A 14 -30.59 25.01 -15.69
N GLY A 15 -31.81 25.15 -15.18
CA GLY A 15 -32.29 24.68 -13.91
C GLY A 15 -32.64 23.14 -13.87
N PRO A 16 -33.04 22.64 -12.71
CA PRO A 16 -33.14 21.21 -12.47
C PRO A 16 -34.45 20.60 -12.97
N ALA A 17 -34.32 19.44 -13.66
CA ALA A 17 -35.45 18.61 -14.02
C ALA A 17 -36.02 17.89 -12.77
N LYS A 18 -37.29 18.09 -12.50
CA LYS A 18 -38.07 17.41 -11.47
C LYS A 18 -38.29 15.96 -11.85
N ALA A 19 -37.75 15.03 -11.06
CA ALA A 19 -38.09 13.60 -11.13
C ALA A 19 -39.41 13.37 -10.39
N THR A 20 -40.41 12.93 -11.12
CA THR A 20 -41.75 12.55 -10.61
C THR A 20 -41.67 11.15 -10.02
N ILE A 21 -41.92 11.06 -8.70
CA ILE A 21 -42.05 9.77 -7.99
C ILE A 21 -43.46 9.25 -8.22
N SER A 22 -43.63 8.20 -9.00
CA SER A 22 -44.89 7.45 -9.16
C SER A 22 -45.04 6.50 -7.99
N LYS A 23 -46.02 6.80 -7.10
CA LYS A 23 -46.50 5.89 -6.07
C LYS A 23 -47.39 4.85 -6.71
N ARG A 24 -46.97 3.60 -6.75
CA ARG A 24 -47.81 2.45 -7.09
C ARG A 24 -48.59 2.04 -5.85
N ILE A 25 -49.89 2.25 -5.89
CA ILE A 25 -50.92 1.80 -4.89
C ILE A 25 -51.22 0.34 -5.23
N VAL A 26 -51.04 -0.55 -4.25
CA VAL A 26 -51.50 -1.97 -4.31
C VAL A 26 -52.90 -2.04 -3.72
N PRO A 27 -53.89 -2.66 -4.40
CA PRO A 27 -55.24 -2.78 -3.89
C PRO A 27 -55.36 -3.89 -2.83
N ILE A 28 -56.13 -3.58 -1.79
CA ILE A 28 -56.57 -4.48 -0.73
C ILE A 28 -57.73 -5.31 -1.26
N ALA A 29 -57.66 -6.62 -1.16
CA ALA A 29 -58.80 -7.54 -1.44
C ALA A 29 -59.64 -7.76 -0.17
N PRO A 30 -60.97 -8.01 -0.29
CA PRO A 30 -61.89 -7.97 0.81
C PRO A 30 -61.99 -9.26 1.62
N GLU A 31 -62.43 -9.08 2.87
CA GLU A 31 -62.76 -10.07 3.88
C GLU A 31 -63.88 -11.01 3.42
N SER A 32 -63.78 -12.28 3.81
CA SER A 32 -64.89 -13.21 3.80
C SER A 32 -65.16 -13.72 5.23
N GLU A 33 -66.34 -13.39 5.72
CA GLU A 33 -66.98 -13.90 6.97
C GLU A 33 -67.30 -15.37 6.85
N ALA A 34 -67.26 -16.08 7.96
CA ALA A 34 -68.13 -17.06 8.56
C ALA A 34 -67.32 -18.12 9.31
N ALA A 35 -67.59 -18.59 10.47
CA ALA A 35 -68.74 -18.80 11.31
C ALA A 35 -68.25 -19.31 12.68
N LEU A 36 -69.00 -18.97 13.67
CA LEU A 36 -69.13 -19.44 15.05
C LEU A 36 -68.79 -20.92 15.32
N ASP A 37 -67.93 -21.19 16.34
CA ASP A 37 -68.39 -22.01 17.47
C ASP A 37 -67.55 -21.80 18.74
N SER A 38 -68.19 -21.72 19.93
CA SER A 38 -67.60 -21.52 21.26
C SER A 38 -67.73 -22.86 22.04
N PRO A 39 -67.35 -22.96 23.33
CA PRO A 39 -66.27 -22.38 24.14
C PRO A 39 -65.52 -23.48 24.93
N HIS A 40 -64.30 -23.18 25.35
CA HIS A 40 -63.71 -23.79 26.55
C HIS A 40 -62.81 -22.80 27.30
N ASP A 41 -63.29 -22.46 28.52
CA ASP A 41 -62.60 -21.66 29.50
C ASP A 41 -61.26 -22.30 29.93
N SER A 42 -60.18 -21.53 29.83
CA SER A 42 -59.00 -21.68 30.66
C SER A 42 -58.47 -20.27 30.97
N PRO A 43 -58.12 -19.96 32.23
CA PRO A 43 -57.68 -18.62 32.60
C PRO A 43 -56.36 -18.26 31.97
N PRO A 44 -56.14 -16.98 31.64
CA PRO A 44 -54.87 -16.53 31.06
C PRO A 44 -53.75 -16.59 32.11
N GLN A 45 -52.69 -17.32 31.78
CA GLN A 45 -51.42 -17.19 32.48
C GLN A 45 -50.87 -15.80 32.20
N ASP A 46 -50.66 -15.02 33.25
CA ASP A 46 -49.90 -13.76 33.23
C ASP A 46 -48.52 -13.95 32.59
N SER A 47 -48.46 -13.67 31.32
CA SER A 47 -47.17 -13.49 30.63
C SER A 47 -46.59 -12.13 31.04
N GLN A 48 -45.71 -12.13 32.01
CA GLN A 48 -44.90 -10.97 32.29
C GLN A 48 -44.20 -10.54 30.99
N PRO A 49 -44.27 -9.24 30.61
CA PRO A 49 -43.49 -8.77 29.48
C PRO A 49 -42.00 -8.97 29.81
N GLY A 50 -41.37 -9.90 29.08
CA GLY A 50 -39.96 -10.12 29.17
C GLY A 50 -39.25 -8.80 28.90
N LEU A 51 -38.42 -8.36 29.85
CA LEU A 51 -37.49 -7.25 29.66
C LEU A 51 -36.76 -7.49 28.34
N PRO A 52 -36.66 -6.48 27.47
CA PRO A 52 -35.88 -6.63 26.25
C PRO A 52 -34.45 -7.07 26.65
N ALA A 53 -34.01 -8.20 26.11
CA ALA A 53 -32.65 -8.67 26.29
C ALA A 53 -31.73 -7.50 25.96
N ALA A 54 -30.89 -7.13 26.94
CA ALA A 54 -29.86 -6.14 26.72
C ALA A 54 -29.11 -6.58 25.46
N HIS A 55 -29.18 -5.79 24.39
CA HIS A 55 -28.36 -5.98 23.22
C HIS A 55 -26.91 -5.87 23.71
N GLU A 56 -26.28 -7.02 23.86
CA GLU A 56 -24.85 -7.09 24.09
C GLU A 56 -24.20 -6.40 22.88
N GLU A 57 -23.75 -5.13 23.07
CA GLU A 57 -23.04 -4.41 22.02
C GLU A 57 -21.87 -5.29 21.61
N ALA A 58 -21.90 -5.78 20.37
CA ALA A 58 -20.76 -6.51 19.82
C ALA A 58 -19.49 -5.66 20.00
N PRO A 59 -18.41 -6.24 20.53
CA PRO A 59 -17.20 -5.49 20.79
C PRO A 59 -16.79 -4.77 19.52
N ARG A 60 -16.65 -3.45 19.62
CA ARG A 60 -16.22 -2.61 18.49
C ARG A 60 -14.85 -3.04 18.07
N GLU A 61 -14.73 -3.69 16.92
CA GLU A 61 -13.44 -4.03 16.36
C GLU A 61 -12.65 -2.75 16.08
N PRO A 62 -11.38 -2.67 16.50
CA PRO A 62 -10.56 -1.50 16.26
C PRO A 62 -10.42 -1.26 14.74
N VAL A 63 -10.70 -0.04 14.29
CA VAL A 63 -10.72 0.38 12.88
C VAL A 63 -9.37 0.16 12.18
N LEU A 64 -8.27 0.08 12.94
CA LEU A 64 -6.92 -0.14 12.44
C LEU A 64 -6.19 -1.17 13.34
N THR A 65 -6.20 -2.41 12.92
CA THR A 65 -5.31 -3.44 13.50
C THR A 65 -4.03 -3.50 12.67
N LEU A 66 -2.97 -2.82 13.12
CA LEU A 66 -1.67 -2.89 12.44
C LEU A 66 -0.94 -4.17 12.84
N PRO A 67 -0.31 -4.89 11.89
CA PRO A 67 0.57 -6.01 12.21
C PRO A 67 1.75 -5.57 13.09
N ALA A 68 2.11 -6.35 14.10
CA ALA A 68 3.20 -6.02 15.01
C ALA A 68 4.53 -5.74 14.30
N ALA A 69 4.83 -6.47 13.22
CA ALA A 69 6.03 -6.25 12.41
C ALA A 69 6.05 -4.86 11.75
N LEU A 70 4.92 -4.43 11.20
CA LEU A 70 4.81 -3.08 10.61
C LEU A 70 4.89 -2.01 11.69
N THR A 71 4.19 -2.19 12.81
CA THR A 71 4.25 -1.26 13.95
C THR A 71 5.68 -1.11 14.44
N ALA A 72 6.40 -2.23 14.63
CA ALA A 72 7.81 -2.22 15.03
C ALA A 72 8.69 -1.46 14.02
N TYR A 73 8.45 -1.65 12.72
CA TYR A 73 9.18 -0.91 11.67
C TYR A 73 8.91 0.59 11.71
N ILE A 74 7.65 1.00 11.84
CA ILE A 74 7.27 2.42 11.92
C ILE A 74 7.88 3.06 13.18
N VAL A 75 7.83 2.36 14.34
CA VAL A 75 8.45 2.84 15.58
C VAL A 75 9.96 2.96 15.39
N LEU A 76 10.62 1.98 14.76
CA LEU A 76 12.05 2.05 14.45
C LEU A 76 12.39 3.29 13.59
N LEU A 77 11.61 3.55 12.53
CA LEU A 77 11.80 4.74 11.70
C LEU A 77 11.63 6.04 12.50
N ALA A 78 10.61 6.10 13.37
CA ALA A 78 10.34 7.26 14.20
C ALA A 78 11.47 7.50 15.21
N VAL A 79 11.96 6.45 15.85
CA VAL A 79 13.09 6.53 16.81
C VAL A 79 14.37 6.99 16.12
N ILE A 80 14.70 6.42 14.95
CA ILE A 80 15.86 6.84 14.17
C ILE A 80 15.72 8.27 13.68
N HIS A 81 14.50 8.71 13.37
CA HIS A 81 14.26 10.10 12.95
C HIS A 81 14.54 11.12 14.05
N LEU A 82 14.50 10.74 15.34
CA LEU A 82 14.91 11.62 16.44
C LEU A 82 16.35 12.13 16.32
N ARG A 83 17.17 11.54 15.43
CA ARG A 83 18.52 12.05 15.10
C ARG A 83 18.52 13.54 14.67
N VAL A 84 17.41 14.05 14.13
CA VAL A 84 17.28 15.48 13.76
C VAL A 84 17.37 16.42 14.97
N LEU A 85 17.30 15.88 16.19
CA LEU A 85 17.49 16.61 17.43
C LEU A 85 18.96 16.63 17.89
N LEU A 86 19.85 15.91 17.21
CA LEU A 86 21.28 15.90 17.49
C LEU A 86 21.92 17.23 17.03
N PRO A 87 23.09 17.59 17.59
CA PRO A 87 23.91 18.66 17.02
C PRO A 87 24.21 18.39 15.53
N PRO A 88 24.29 19.45 14.70
CA PRO A 88 24.46 19.30 13.24
C PRO A 88 25.63 18.41 12.83
N GLU A 89 26.73 18.43 13.56
CA GLU A 89 27.91 17.62 13.28
C GLU A 89 27.63 16.12 13.42
N LEU A 90 26.88 15.73 14.48
CA LEU A 90 26.50 14.34 14.72
C LEU A 90 25.40 13.89 13.78
N GLU A 91 24.46 14.76 13.44
CA GLU A 91 23.43 14.47 12.44
C GLU A 91 24.07 14.20 11.06
N ASN A 92 24.95 15.09 10.59
CA ASN A 92 25.65 14.93 9.32
C ASN A 92 26.53 13.66 9.33
N TRP A 93 27.27 13.42 10.42
CA TRP A 93 28.06 12.19 10.54
C TRP A 93 27.18 10.93 10.46
N THR A 94 26.00 10.95 11.09
CA THR A 94 25.05 9.83 11.03
C THR A 94 24.57 9.60 9.60
N ILE A 95 24.25 10.67 8.87
CA ILE A 95 23.85 10.58 7.46
C ILE A 95 25.01 10.05 6.62
N ASP A 96 26.24 10.52 6.83
CA ASP A 96 27.39 10.07 6.08
C ASP A 96 27.74 8.60 6.33
N VAL A 97 27.56 8.09 7.55
CA VAL A 97 27.86 6.69 7.90
C VAL A 97 26.78 5.72 7.42
N PHE A 98 25.51 6.10 7.51
CA PHE A 98 24.37 5.21 7.28
C PHE A 98 23.56 5.51 6.01
N GLY A 99 23.69 6.71 5.43
CA GLY A 99 23.11 7.07 4.15
C GLY A 99 23.87 6.43 2.98
N PHE A 100 23.19 6.25 1.87
CA PHE A 100 23.78 5.68 0.67
C PHE A 100 24.43 6.78 -0.18
N ILE A 101 25.75 6.77 -0.29
CA ILE A 101 26.54 7.75 -1.06
C ILE A 101 27.22 7.01 -2.20
N PRO A 102 26.78 7.17 -3.47
CA PRO A 102 27.37 6.49 -4.63
C PRO A 102 28.88 6.70 -4.75
N LYS A 103 29.36 7.91 -4.49
CA LYS A 103 30.78 8.27 -4.55
C LYS A 103 31.67 7.38 -3.67
N ARG A 104 31.15 6.76 -2.63
CA ARG A 104 31.87 5.78 -1.79
C ARG A 104 32.42 4.59 -2.57
N TYR A 105 31.81 4.27 -3.72
CA TYR A 105 32.16 3.11 -4.56
C TYR A 105 33.08 3.47 -5.71
N ASP A 106 33.30 4.76 -5.93
CA ASP A 106 34.20 5.26 -6.98
C ASP A 106 35.67 5.15 -6.54
N SER A 107 36.41 4.27 -7.21
CA SER A 107 37.84 4.07 -6.94
C SER A 107 38.77 5.16 -7.50
N SER A 108 38.24 6.06 -8.33
CA SER A 108 39.06 7.12 -8.96
C SER A 108 39.48 8.22 -7.97
N LEU A 109 38.84 8.30 -6.79
CA LEU A 109 39.09 9.32 -5.77
C LEU A 109 39.75 8.74 -4.53
N LEU A 110 41.05 8.52 -4.61
CA LEU A 110 41.85 8.01 -3.50
C LEU A 110 41.87 8.91 -2.24
N ASN A 111 41.46 10.17 -2.36
CA ASN A 111 41.58 11.18 -1.31
C ASN A 111 40.26 11.55 -0.62
N LEU A 112 39.12 11.04 -1.07
CA LEU A 112 37.82 11.32 -0.42
C LEU A 112 37.56 10.31 0.68
N GLN A 113 37.73 10.73 1.92
CA GLN A 113 37.39 9.89 3.09
C GLN A 113 35.98 10.16 3.54
N ILE A 114 35.05 9.29 3.12
CA ILE A 114 33.67 9.29 3.64
C ILE A 114 33.64 8.42 4.91
N PRO A 115 33.08 8.90 6.04
CA PRO A 115 32.98 8.14 7.28
C PRO A 115 32.34 6.75 7.11
N GLY A 116 32.71 5.79 7.97
CA GLY A 116 32.16 4.42 7.97
C GLY A 116 33.04 3.35 7.33
N GLY A 117 34.10 3.74 6.63
CA GLY A 117 35.11 2.80 6.10
C GLY A 117 34.54 1.75 5.13
N ALA A 118 35.22 0.59 5.06
CA ALA A 118 34.83 -0.49 4.17
C ALA A 118 33.45 -1.11 4.53
N GLY A 119 33.12 -1.15 5.82
CA GLY A 119 31.83 -1.68 6.26
C GLY A 119 30.64 -0.89 5.70
N ALA A 120 30.75 0.44 5.61
CA ALA A 120 29.70 1.28 5.06
C ALA A 120 29.40 0.97 3.59
N LYS A 121 30.33 0.41 2.83
CA LYS A 121 30.06 -0.10 1.48
C LYS A 121 29.06 -1.27 1.45
N VAL A 122 28.83 -1.93 2.58
CA VAL A 122 27.89 -3.04 2.68
C VAL A 122 26.59 -2.61 3.32
N TRP A 123 26.64 -2.07 4.55
CA TRP A 123 25.39 -1.82 5.27
C TRP A 123 24.57 -0.68 4.69
N THR A 124 25.20 0.31 4.03
CA THR A 124 24.46 1.46 3.47
C THR A 124 23.47 1.08 2.37
N PHE A 125 23.62 -0.08 1.74
CA PHE A 125 22.58 -0.61 0.83
C PHE A 125 21.21 -0.81 1.50
N VAL A 126 21.19 -0.93 2.82
CA VAL A 126 19.96 -1.14 3.59
C VAL A 126 19.69 0.01 4.56
N THR A 127 20.71 0.47 5.29
CA THR A 127 20.54 1.43 6.39
C THR A 127 20.03 2.79 5.93
N TYR A 128 20.32 3.22 4.71
CA TYR A 128 19.79 4.46 4.16
C TYR A 128 18.28 4.54 4.17
N SER A 129 17.62 3.37 4.04
CA SER A 129 16.17 3.26 4.03
C SER A 129 15.52 3.54 5.40
N LEU A 130 16.33 3.61 6.46
CA LEU A 130 15.86 3.92 7.81
C LEU A 130 15.94 5.43 8.13
N LEU A 131 16.68 6.20 7.34
CA LEU A 131 16.89 7.63 7.53
C LEU A 131 15.87 8.43 6.70
N HIS A 132 15.43 9.58 7.23
CA HIS A 132 14.50 10.46 6.53
C HIS A 132 14.89 11.93 6.71
N ALA A 133 14.83 12.73 5.66
CA ALA A 133 15.28 14.12 5.68
C ALA A 133 14.48 15.00 6.67
N ASN A 134 13.16 14.82 6.72
CA ASN A 134 12.26 15.58 7.56
C ASN A 134 10.99 14.78 7.86
N LEU A 135 10.11 15.34 8.72
CA LEU A 135 8.83 14.71 9.11
C LEU A 135 7.89 14.48 7.93
N THR A 136 7.88 15.36 6.94
CA THR A 136 7.06 15.22 5.73
C THR A 136 7.50 14.00 4.94
N HIS A 137 8.81 13.83 4.74
CA HIS A 137 9.39 12.67 4.04
C HIS A 137 9.08 11.36 4.81
N LEU A 138 9.28 11.34 6.13
CA LEU A 138 8.90 10.20 6.97
C LEU A 138 7.40 9.91 6.86
N GLY A 139 6.57 10.95 7.00
CA GLY A 139 5.10 10.85 6.96
C GLY A 139 4.59 10.24 5.65
N PHE A 140 5.11 10.67 4.50
CA PHE A 140 4.74 10.08 3.21
C PHE A 140 5.15 8.61 3.10
N ASN A 141 6.34 8.23 3.57
CA ASN A 141 6.75 6.83 3.58
C ASN A 141 5.84 5.98 4.48
N VAL A 142 5.53 6.46 5.68
CA VAL A 142 4.61 5.78 6.60
C VAL A 142 3.20 5.68 6.00
N LEU A 143 2.69 6.76 5.40
CA LEU A 143 1.37 6.78 4.76
C LEU A 143 1.21 5.65 3.73
N TRP A 144 2.21 5.44 2.88
CA TRP A 144 2.21 4.36 1.90
C TRP A 144 2.49 2.98 2.51
N LEU A 145 3.26 2.91 3.58
CA LEU A 145 3.47 1.66 4.33
C LEU A 145 2.20 1.16 5.02
N LEU A 146 1.31 2.03 5.45
CA LEU A 146 0.09 1.62 6.13
C LEU A 146 -0.73 0.61 5.31
N PRO A 147 -1.15 0.85 4.06
CA PRO A 147 -1.91 -0.13 3.30
C PRO A 147 -1.06 -1.28 2.77
N PHE A 148 0.07 -0.98 2.11
CA PHE A 148 0.84 -1.99 1.39
C PHE A 148 1.76 -2.80 2.32
N GLY A 149 2.42 -2.13 3.25
CA GLY A 149 3.24 -2.78 4.28
C GLY A 149 2.40 -3.63 5.23
N SER A 150 1.20 -3.16 5.61
CA SER A 150 0.29 -3.93 6.45
C SER A 150 -0.14 -5.24 5.77
N ALA A 151 -0.55 -5.17 4.50
CA ALA A 151 -0.93 -6.34 3.73
C ALA A 151 0.23 -7.34 3.59
N LEU A 152 1.45 -6.85 3.32
CA LEU A 152 2.63 -7.70 3.21
C LEU A 152 3.06 -8.30 4.56
N ALA A 153 3.05 -7.52 5.63
CA ALA A 153 3.43 -8.01 6.96
C ALA A 153 2.50 -9.14 7.43
N ARG A 154 1.18 -9.01 7.17
CA ARG A 154 0.21 -10.09 7.43
C ARG A 154 0.44 -11.32 6.56
N ARG A 155 0.81 -11.10 5.29
CA ARG A 155 1.02 -12.17 4.32
C ARG A 155 2.32 -12.93 4.56
N PHE A 156 3.41 -12.21 4.75
CA PHE A 156 4.77 -12.77 4.82
C PHE A 156 5.16 -13.22 6.23
N GLY A 157 4.57 -12.64 7.26
CA GLY A 157 5.08 -12.73 8.64
C GLY A 157 6.33 -11.87 8.82
N ALA A 158 6.75 -11.69 10.07
CA ALA A 158 7.77 -10.69 10.45
C ALA A 158 9.10 -10.89 9.71
N VAL A 159 9.67 -12.08 9.75
CA VAL A 159 11.02 -12.35 9.20
C VAL A 159 11.07 -12.07 7.69
N ARG A 160 10.14 -12.65 6.92
CA ARG A 160 10.09 -12.43 5.47
C ARG A 160 9.78 -10.98 5.12
N PHE A 161 8.96 -10.31 5.92
CA PHE A 161 8.64 -8.89 5.73
C PHE A 161 9.89 -8.01 5.84
N PHE A 162 10.68 -8.14 6.90
CA PHE A 162 11.91 -7.36 7.06
C PHE A 162 12.96 -7.70 6.02
N LEU A 163 13.15 -8.96 5.70
CA LEU A 163 14.06 -9.38 4.64
C LEU A 163 13.63 -8.81 3.27
N PHE A 164 12.34 -8.80 2.98
CA PHE A 164 11.80 -8.24 1.76
C PHE A 164 12.07 -6.73 1.66
N LEU A 165 11.83 -5.97 2.75
CA LEU A 165 12.15 -4.54 2.79
C LEU A 165 13.64 -4.29 2.60
N ALA A 166 14.52 -5.10 3.21
CA ALA A 166 15.97 -4.97 3.06
C ALA A 166 16.43 -5.26 1.63
N VAL A 167 15.90 -6.31 1.00
CA VAL A 167 16.27 -6.67 -0.39
C VAL A 167 15.78 -5.61 -1.38
N THR A 168 14.58 -5.09 -1.20
CA THR A 168 14.05 -4.03 -2.07
C THR A 168 14.77 -2.69 -1.85
N ALA A 169 15.19 -2.39 -0.62
CA ALA A 169 16.10 -1.27 -0.35
C ALA A 169 17.42 -1.44 -1.09
N ALA A 170 18.07 -2.61 -0.96
CA ALA A 170 19.35 -2.87 -1.61
C ALA A 170 19.27 -2.76 -3.14
N ALA A 171 18.18 -3.24 -3.73
CA ALA A 171 17.94 -3.10 -5.17
C ALA A 171 17.73 -1.63 -5.58
N GLY A 172 17.06 -0.84 -4.76
CA GLY A 172 16.93 0.60 -4.96
C GLY A 172 18.28 1.31 -4.92
N ALA A 173 19.10 1.00 -3.90
CA ALA A 173 20.45 1.55 -3.79
C ALA A 173 21.32 1.16 -5.01
N LEU A 174 21.22 -0.08 -5.47
CA LEU A 174 21.94 -0.54 -6.66
C LEU A 174 21.52 0.22 -7.92
N ALA A 175 20.22 0.40 -8.13
CA ALA A 175 19.70 1.16 -9.27
C ALA A 175 20.19 2.63 -9.24
N HIS A 176 20.21 3.24 -8.04
CA HIS A 176 20.73 4.59 -7.86
C HIS A 176 22.25 4.64 -8.11
N LEU A 177 23.01 3.65 -7.62
CA LEU A 177 24.46 3.57 -7.85
C LEU A 177 24.80 3.53 -9.34
N VAL A 178 24.17 2.65 -10.10
CA VAL A 178 24.43 2.46 -11.54
C VAL A 178 24.13 3.73 -12.36
N THR A 179 23.17 4.53 -11.91
CA THR A 179 22.75 5.74 -12.63
C THR A 179 23.44 7.02 -12.13
N HIS A 180 24.05 6.99 -10.94
CA HIS A 180 24.62 8.16 -10.25
C HIS A 180 25.95 7.83 -9.56
N GLU A 181 26.84 7.06 -10.21
CA GLU A 181 28.07 6.52 -9.60
C GLU A 181 29.00 7.59 -8.98
N HIS A 182 28.93 8.83 -9.47
CA HIS A 182 29.75 9.94 -8.99
C HIS A 182 29.04 10.87 -8.00
N ALA A 183 27.79 10.60 -7.64
CA ALA A 183 27.02 11.47 -6.76
C ALA A 183 27.60 11.47 -5.33
N VAL A 184 27.82 12.67 -4.79
CA VAL A 184 28.30 12.89 -3.42
C VAL A 184 27.16 13.09 -2.43
N ALA A 185 25.97 13.46 -2.91
CA ALA A 185 24.82 13.65 -2.06
C ALA A 185 24.33 12.31 -1.48
N PRO A 186 24.08 12.22 -0.16
CA PRO A 186 23.56 11.02 0.44
C PRO A 186 22.10 10.81 0.03
N MET A 187 21.77 9.62 -0.46
CA MET A 187 20.41 9.16 -0.63
C MET A 187 19.90 8.55 0.68
N ILE A 188 18.71 8.96 1.13
CA ILE A 188 18.05 8.48 2.35
C ILE A 188 16.54 8.31 2.10
N GLY A 189 15.88 7.40 2.83
CA GLY A 189 14.43 7.20 2.80
C GLY A 189 14.01 5.76 2.52
N ALA A 190 12.88 5.35 3.12
CA ALA A 190 12.30 4.01 2.95
C ALA A 190 11.61 3.80 1.59
N SER A 191 11.58 4.81 0.74
CA SER A 191 10.73 4.86 -0.46
C SER A 191 10.99 3.75 -1.49
N ALA A 192 12.22 3.25 -1.60
CA ALA A 192 12.52 2.09 -2.43
C ALA A 192 11.87 0.81 -1.88
N SER A 193 11.92 0.60 -0.55
CA SER A 193 11.22 -0.51 0.12
C SER A 193 9.71 -0.38 0.01
N VAL A 194 9.18 0.83 0.15
CA VAL A 194 7.75 1.14 -0.05
C VAL A 194 7.33 0.80 -1.48
N SER A 195 8.10 1.22 -2.47
CA SER A 195 7.86 0.92 -3.90
C SER A 195 7.86 -0.59 -4.15
N GLY A 196 8.79 -1.32 -3.53
CA GLY A 196 8.82 -2.77 -3.55
C GLY A 196 7.59 -3.41 -2.92
N ALA A 197 7.13 -2.89 -1.78
CA ALA A 197 5.92 -3.36 -1.14
C ALA A 197 4.67 -3.12 -2.00
N MET A 198 4.57 -1.96 -2.65
CA MET A 198 3.49 -1.66 -3.60
C MET A 198 3.50 -2.61 -4.79
N ALA A 199 4.68 -2.85 -5.40
CA ALA A 199 4.85 -3.78 -6.51
C ALA A 199 4.50 -5.23 -6.16
N ALA A 200 4.86 -5.68 -4.97
CA ALA A 200 4.47 -7.00 -4.48
C ALA A 200 2.94 -7.11 -4.29
N ALA A 201 2.34 -6.07 -3.73
CA ALA A 201 0.92 -6.05 -3.40
C ALA A 201 0.00 -6.10 -4.62
N ILE A 202 0.39 -5.55 -5.79
CA ILE A 202 -0.44 -5.62 -7.01
C ILE A 202 -0.79 -7.05 -7.43
N ARG A 203 -0.01 -8.04 -6.99
CA ARG A 203 -0.26 -9.46 -7.27
C ARG A 203 -1.52 -10.00 -6.61
N PHE A 204 -2.00 -9.36 -5.54
CA PHE A 204 -3.18 -9.79 -4.80
C PHE A 204 -4.11 -8.65 -4.36
N ALA A 205 -3.69 -7.40 -4.43
CA ALA A 205 -4.42 -6.25 -3.92
C ALA A 205 -5.82 -6.07 -4.55
N PHE A 206 -5.96 -6.38 -5.84
CA PHE A 206 -7.20 -6.18 -6.61
C PHE A 206 -8.01 -7.47 -6.81
N VAL A 207 -7.56 -8.59 -6.23
CA VAL A 207 -8.30 -9.85 -6.27
C VAL A 207 -9.54 -9.72 -5.38
N ARG A 208 -10.65 -10.37 -5.77
CA ARG A 208 -11.89 -10.37 -4.99
C ARG A 208 -11.63 -10.86 -3.56
N GLY A 209 -12.12 -10.14 -2.58
CA GLY A 209 -11.88 -10.42 -1.16
C GLY A 209 -10.58 -9.86 -0.61
N SER A 210 -9.73 -9.20 -1.43
CA SER A 210 -8.49 -8.58 -0.99
C SER A 210 -8.68 -7.18 -0.40
N PHE A 211 -7.60 -6.62 0.16
CA PHE A 211 -7.62 -5.36 0.93
C PHE A 211 -7.97 -4.10 0.10
N LEU A 212 -7.78 -4.11 -1.22
CA LEU A 212 -8.23 -3.05 -2.13
C LEU A 212 -9.49 -3.43 -2.93
N SER A 213 -10.14 -4.56 -2.61
CA SER A 213 -11.41 -4.96 -3.22
C SER A 213 -12.58 -4.22 -2.57
N PHE A 214 -13.60 -3.88 -3.33
CA PHE A 214 -14.85 -3.30 -2.81
C PHE A 214 -15.60 -4.26 -1.87
N ASN A 215 -15.43 -5.57 -2.05
CA ASN A 215 -16.00 -6.60 -1.19
C ASN A 215 -14.85 -7.28 -0.42
N ARG A 216 -14.29 -6.57 0.54
CA ARG A 216 -13.17 -7.07 1.35
C ARG A 216 -13.67 -7.94 2.50
N SER A 217 -12.90 -8.99 2.75
CA SER A 217 -12.95 -9.80 3.95
C SER A 217 -12.24 -9.07 5.11
N ASP A 218 -12.18 -9.73 6.28
CA ASP A 218 -11.31 -9.27 7.36
C ASP A 218 -9.84 -9.15 6.86
N ALA A 219 -9.03 -8.36 7.59
CA ALA A 219 -7.69 -7.99 7.13
C ALA A 219 -6.73 -9.18 6.96
N ASP A 220 -6.89 -10.24 7.76
CA ASP A 220 -6.02 -11.40 7.70
C ASP A 220 -6.40 -12.32 6.54
N THR A 221 -7.68 -12.54 6.32
CA THR A 221 -8.20 -13.28 5.16
C THR A 221 -7.87 -12.53 3.86
N ALA A 222 -8.05 -11.21 3.83
CA ALA A 222 -7.74 -10.38 2.67
C ALA A 222 -6.25 -10.45 2.26
N ALA A 223 -5.34 -10.57 3.23
CA ALA A 223 -3.92 -10.72 2.97
C ALA A 223 -3.55 -12.11 2.42
N ARG A 224 -4.38 -13.14 2.64
CA ARG A 224 -4.12 -14.54 2.28
C ARG A 224 -4.79 -14.99 1.00
N VAL A 225 -5.49 -14.13 0.27
CA VAL A 225 -6.03 -14.47 -1.05
C VAL A 225 -4.90 -14.92 -1.98
N PRO A 226 -5.09 -15.98 -2.80
CA PRO A 226 -4.08 -16.43 -3.74
C PRO A 226 -3.63 -15.32 -4.69
N ALA A 227 -2.31 -15.18 -4.86
CA ALA A 227 -1.76 -14.16 -5.73
C ALA A 227 -1.91 -14.56 -7.21
N LEU A 228 -2.26 -13.59 -8.05
CA LEU A 228 -2.31 -13.79 -9.49
C LEU A 228 -0.91 -14.04 -10.08
N PRO A 229 -0.78 -14.83 -11.14
CA PRO A 229 0.40 -14.82 -11.98
C PRO A 229 0.68 -13.40 -12.49
N LEU A 230 1.95 -13.01 -12.62
CA LEU A 230 2.32 -11.65 -13.03
C LEU A 230 1.66 -11.23 -14.33
N SER A 231 1.61 -12.13 -15.31
CA SER A 231 0.98 -11.89 -16.61
C SER A 231 -0.52 -11.58 -16.52
N ARG A 232 -1.23 -12.16 -15.55
CA ARG A 232 -2.65 -11.85 -15.29
C ARG A 232 -2.80 -10.56 -14.53
N ALA A 233 -1.97 -10.31 -13.52
CA ALA A 233 -2.00 -9.06 -12.76
C ALA A 233 -1.79 -7.84 -13.69
N LEU A 234 -0.82 -7.90 -14.60
CA LEU A 234 -0.54 -6.82 -15.56
C LEU A 234 -1.59 -6.66 -16.68
N ARG A 235 -2.57 -7.56 -16.78
CA ARG A 235 -3.73 -7.41 -17.69
C ARG A 235 -4.97 -6.84 -16.99
N ASP A 236 -4.96 -6.74 -15.66
CA ASP A 236 -6.05 -6.12 -14.90
C ASP A 236 -5.97 -4.58 -15.06
N GLY A 237 -7.01 -3.97 -15.62
CA GLY A 237 -7.05 -2.52 -15.87
C GLY A 237 -6.86 -1.68 -14.59
N ARG A 238 -7.25 -2.20 -13.41
CA ARG A 238 -7.05 -1.52 -12.13
C ARG A 238 -5.58 -1.51 -11.73
N VAL A 239 -4.88 -2.61 -11.97
CA VAL A 239 -3.42 -2.71 -11.78
C VAL A 239 -2.71 -1.76 -12.73
N VAL A 240 -3.07 -1.78 -14.02
CA VAL A 240 -2.49 -0.89 -15.03
C VAL A 240 -2.72 0.59 -14.68
N GLY A 241 -3.94 0.94 -14.27
CA GLY A 241 -4.26 2.29 -13.82
C GLY A 241 -3.44 2.71 -12.59
N PHE A 242 -3.31 1.84 -11.60
CA PHE A 242 -2.46 2.07 -10.42
C PHE A 242 -1.00 2.29 -10.81
N LEU A 243 -0.46 1.45 -11.70
CA LEU A 243 0.91 1.57 -12.19
C LEU A 243 1.12 2.86 -12.97
N ALA A 244 0.18 3.24 -13.85
CA ALA A 244 0.27 4.49 -14.62
C ALA A 244 0.33 5.72 -13.70
N VAL A 245 -0.50 5.76 -12.65
CA VAL A 245 -0.45 6.82 -11.64
C VAL A 245 0.87 6.80 -10.89
N TRP A 246 1.31 5.62 -10.43
CA TRP A 246 2.55 5.51 -9.67
C TRP A 246 3.79 5.93 -10.48
N PHE A 247 3.91 5.45 -11.72
CA PHE A 247 5.01 5.85 -12.62
C PHE A 247 4.92 7.34 -12.98
N GLY A 248 3.71 7.84 -13.26
CA GLY A 248 3.47 9.26 -13.56
C GLY A 248 3.94 10.16 -12.42
N VAL A 249 3.56 9.85 -11.19
CA VAL A 249 4.00 10.58 -9.99
C VAL A 249 5.53 10.53 -9.84
N ASN A 250 6.14 9.34 -10.01
CA ASN A 250 7.60 9.21 -9.92
C ASN A 250 8.33 10.05 -10.99
N ILE A 251 7.83 10.10 -12.22
CA ILE A 251 8.41 10.90 -13.30
C ILE A 251 8.26 12.39 -12.97
N ILE A 252 7.09 12.84 -12.56
CA ILE A 252 6.82 14.24 -12.24
C ILE A 252 7.75 14.75 -11.14
N PHE A 253 7.88 13.99 -10.05
CA PHE A 253 8.79 14.36 -8.95
C PHE A 253 10.27 14.14 -9.30
N GLY A 254 10.59 13.14 -10.12
CA GLY A 254 11.96 12.82 -10.53
C GLY A 254 12.54 13.84 -11.51
N VAL A 255 11.71 14.42 -12.39
CA VAL A 255 12.15 15.44 -13.37
C VAL A 255 12.13 16.85 -12.78
N GLY A 256 11.68 17.00 -11.50
CA GLY A 256 11.61 18.33 -10.86
C GLY A 256 10.52 19.21 -11.43
N ALA A 257 9.52 18.66 -12.13
CA ALA A 257 8.45 19.40 -12.78
C ALA A 257 7.50 20.12 -11.79
N ILE A 258 7.52 19.71 -10.52
CA ILE A 258 6.84 20.40 -9.43
C ILE A 258 7.91 20.90 -8.47
N GLY A 259 8.30 22.15 -8.62
CA GLY A 259 9.27 22.86 -7.76
C GLY A 259 8.71 23.11 -6.36
N ILE A 260 8.56 22.05 -5.59
CA ILE A 260 8.37 22.14 -4.14
C ILE A 260 9.77 22.08 -3.54
N ASP A 261 10.33 23.24 -3.28
CA ASP A 261 11.68 23.52 -2.78
C ASP A 261 12.83 23.35 -3.79
N SER A 262 13.25 24.48 -4.33
CA SER A 262 14.16 24.64 -5.47
C SER A 262 15.64 24.50 -5.17
N GLU A 263 16.11 23.94 -4.08
CA GLU A 263 17.57 23.95 -3.87
C GLU A 263 18.27 22.64 -3.45
N THR A 264 17.63 21.57 -2.95
CA THR A 264 18.47 20.47 -2.41
C THR A 264 17.97 19.03 -2.51
N THR A 265 16.75 18.71 -2.97
CA THR A 265 16.30 17.31 -2.90
C THR A 265 15.66 16.82 -4.20
N SER A 266 16.48 16.46 -5.17
CA SER A 266 15.99 15.61 -6.26
C SER A 266 15.58 14.26 -5.67
N VAL A 267 14.32 13.87 -5.84
CA VAL A 267 13.86 12.53 -5.46
C VAL A 267 14.65 11.50 -6.26
N ALA A 268 15.29 10.56 -5.58
CA ALA A 268 16.03 9.47 -6.21
C ALA A 268 15.05 8.45 -6.84
N TRP A 269 14.30 8.87 -7.87
CA TRP A 269 13.28 8.06 -8.51
C TRP A 269 13.82 6.74 -9.08
N GLN A 270 15.08 6.68 -9.44
CA GLN A 270 15.77 5.47 -9.88
C GLN A 270 15.78 4.40 -8.78
N ALA A 271 15.95 4.82 -7.52
CA ALA A 271 15.87 3.92 -6.39
C ALA A 271 14.44 3.35 -6.22
N HIS A 272 13.41 4.18 -6.46
CA HIS A 272 12.01 3.71 -6.44
C HIS A 272 11.79 2.64 -7.52
N ILE A 273 12.30 2.86 -8.73
CA ILE A 273 12.21 1.91 -9.83
C ILE A 273 12.93 0.60 -9.49
N GLY A 274 14.15 0.68 -8.94
CA GLY A 274 14.92 -0.49 -8.52
C GLY A 274 14.18 -1.31 -7.45
N GLY A 275 13.68 -0.64 -6.41
CA GLY A 275 12.90 -1.27 -5.35
C GLY A 275 11.60 -1.88 -5.89
N PHE A 276 10.90 -1.17 -6.77
CA PHE A 276 9.67 -1.64 -7.40
C PHE A 276 9.89 -2.93 -8.20
N PHE A 277 10.86 -2.96 -9.12
CA PHE A 277 11.14 -4.16 -9.91
C PHE A 277 11.60 -5.34 -9.05
N ALA A 278 12.43 -5.09 -8.04
CA ALA A 278 12.81 -6.13 -7.10
C ALA A 278 11.58 -6.70 -6.37
N GLY A 279 10.68 -5.85 -5.88
CA GLY A 279 9.45 -6.25 -5.23
C GLY A 279 8.53 -7.06 -6.15
N LEU A 280 8.40 -6.65 -7.40
CA LEU A 280 7.57 -7.32 -8.40
C LEU A 280 8.08 -8.72 -8.75
N LEU A 281 9.38 -8.84 -8.97
CA LEU A 281 10.02 -10.08 -9.45
C LEU A 281 10.26 -11.07 -8.31
N LEU A 282 10.69 -10.57 -7.14
CA LEU A 282 11.05 -11.41 -6.01
C LEU A 282 9.85 -11.80 -5.12
N PHE A 283 8.68 -11.19 -5.30
CA PHE A 283 7.48 -11.51 -4.53
C PHE A 283 7.27 -13.02 -4.34
N ALA A 284 7.42 -13.78 -5.42
CA ALA A 284 7.15 -15.22 -5.42
C ALA A 284 8.10 -16.03 -4.51
N LEU A 285 9.29 -15.51 -4.20
CA LEU A 285 10.25 -16.14 -3.28
C LEU A 285 9.87 -15.92 -1.81
N PHE A 286 9.17 -14.82 -1.54
CA PHE A 286 8.77 -14.43 -0.19
C PHE A 286 7.35 -14.89 0.16
N ASP A 287 6.52 -15.19 -0.85
CA ASP A 287 5.10 -15.50 -0.68
C ASP A 287 4.88 -16.91 -0.10
N PRO A 288 4.39 -17.02 1.15
CA PRO A 288 4.09 -18.32 1.75
C PRO A 288 2.72 -18.88 1.33
N VAL A 289 1.89 -18.06 0.65
CA VAL A 289 0.53 -18.48 0.28
C VAL A 289 0.57 -19.37 -0.94
N PRO A 290 0.02 -20.60 -0.89
CA PRO A 290 0.00 -21.50 -2.03
C PRO A 290 -0.69 -20.86 -3.23
N ARG A 291 -0.14 -21.10 -4.42
CA ARG A 291 -0.79 -20.74 -5.67
C ARG A 291 -1.92 -21.74 -5.94
N VAL A 292 -3.03 -21.24 -6.48
CA VAL A 292 -4.06 -22.14 -7.03
C VAL A 292 -3.44 -22.88 -8.20
N ARG A 293 -3.20 -24.19 -8.07
CA ARG A 293 -2.87 -25.05 -9.19
C ARG A 293 -4.12 -25.19 -10.06
N ASN A 294 -3.98 -24.93 -11.35
CA ASN A 294 -5.03 -25.24 -12.31
C ASN A 294 -4.97 -26.74 -12.62
N ASP A 295 -5.36 -27.57 -11.66
CA ASP A 295 -5.37 -29.04 -11.83
C ASP A 295 -6.43 -29.46 -12.91
N ALA A 296 -7.28 -28.55 -13.34
CA ALA A 296 -8.23 -28.77 -14.45
C ALA A 296 -7.57 -28.93 -15.82
N ALA A 297 -6.35 -28.42 -16.02
CA ALA A 297 -5.63 -28.60 -17.29
C ALA A 297 -4.88 -29.94 -17.36
N ASP A 298 -4.42 -30.46 -16.20
CA ASP A 298 -3.73 -31.74 -16.14
C ASP A 298 -4.72 -32.92 -16.21
N ALA A 299 -5.92 -32.77 -15.65
CA ALA A 299 -6.97 -33.79 -15.74
C ALA A 299 -7.47 -34.01 -17.17
N SER A 300 -7.53 -32.94 -17.97
CA SER A 300 -7.96 -33.05 -19.38
C SER A 300 -6.88 -33.68 -20.28
N SER A 301 -5.61 -33.54 -19.94
CA SER A 301 -4.51 -34.18 -20.70
C SER A 301 -4.34 -35.66 -20.36
N GLN A 302 -4.68 -36.09 -19.15
CA GLN A 302 -4.67 -37.50 -18.77
C GLN A 302 -5.86 -38.25 -19.40
N ASP A 303 -7.06 -37.67 -19.43
CA ASP A 303 -8.24 -38.31 -20.05
C ASP A 303 -8.10 -38.48 -21.58
N VAL A 304 -7.28 -37.70 -22.25
CA VAL A 304 -6.96 -37.85 -23.69
C VAL A 304 -5.89 -38.94 -23.90
N SER A 305 -4.93 -39.09 -22.96
CA SER A 305 -3.87 -40.13 -23.06
C SER A 305 -4.39 -41.55 -22.79
N ASP A 306 -5.41 -41.67 -21.92
CA ASP A 306 -6.02 -42.99 -21.61
C ASP A 306 -7.05 -43.46 -22.65
N ARG A 307 -7.33 -42.64 -23.67
CA ARG A 307 -8.27 -42.97 -24.78
C ARG A 307 -7.58 -43.32 -26.10
N ILE A 308 -6.24 -43.30 -26.15
CA ILE A 308 -5.43 -43.71 -27.30
C ILE A 308 -4.75 -45.03 -26.99
#